data_eb73874cde153cac71ae4f660a9ee4a2
#
_entry.id   eb73874cde153cac71ae4f660a9ee4a2
#
_cell.length_a   1.000
_cell.length_b   1.000
_cell.length_c   1.000
_cell.angle_alpha   90.00
_cell.angle_beta   90.00
_cell.angle_gamma   90.00
#
_symmetry.space_group_name_H-M   'P 1'
#
loop_
_entity.id
_entity.type
_entity.pdbx_description
1 polymer ?
#
loop_
_entity_poly.entity_id
_entity_poly.type
_entity_poly.pdbx_seq_one_letter_code
_entity_poly.pdbx_strand_id
1 'polypeptide(L)'
;MRRIILLIVIVGLLMPVDAAAGQPPASADAPVFVAYYWRARPGKVDEYNDYIKNTAEAIDESARRAGVFEEVRTVTPAPGTVTDWTHLRIFRLKNAAAEQALAAGLDAATLRVVPDEAKRKANSERSAGLRDLVRREVWTQLR
;
A
#
# COMPACT_ATOMS: atom_id res chain seq x y z
N MET A 1 -53.64 -47.28 -38.16
CA MET A 1 -53.04 -46.05 -37.55
C MET A 1 -52.01 -46.48 -36.51
N ARG A 2 -50.72 -46.46 -36.90
CA ARG A 2 -49.58 -46.83 -36.00
C ARG A 2 -48.94 -45.53 -35.51
N ARG A 3 -49.01 -45.26 -34.18
CA ARG A 3 -48.33 -44.15 -33.55
C ARG A 3 -46.87 -44.55 -33.22
N ILE A 4 -45.90 -43.90 -33.85
CA ILE A 4 -44.50 -44.06 -33.59
C ILE A 4 -44.16 -43.08 -32.43
N ILE A 5 -43.75 -43.64 -31.31
CA ILE A 5 -43.23 -42.84 -30.18
C ILE A 5 -41.74 -42.70 -30.40
N LEU A 6 -41.31 -41.44 -30.62
CA LEU A 6 -39.90 -41.08 -30.76
C LEU A 6 -39.31 -40.83 -29.36
N LEU A 7 -38.42 -41.73 -28.93
CA LEU A 7 -37.73 -41.61 -27.65
C LEU A 7 -36.47 -40.76 -27.87
N ILE A 8 -36.46 -39.52 -27.36
CA ILE A 8 -35.28 -38.65 -27.38
C ILE A 8 -34.44 -38.96 -26.16
N VAL A 9 -33.27 -39.60 -26.37
CA VAL A 9 -32.27 -39.80 -25.34
C VAL A 9 -31.39 -38.54 -25.27
N ILE A 10 -31.56 -37.75 -24.20
CA ILE A 10 -30.67 -36.62 -23.93
C ILE A 10 -29.44 -37.16 -23.18
N VAL A 11 -28.32 -37.28 -23.88
CA VAL A 11 -27.02 -37.56 -23.27
C VAL A 11 -26.52 -36.24 -22.66
N GLY A 12 -26.68 -36.12 -21.37
CA GLY A 12 -26.11 -35.00 -20.60
C GLY A 12 -24.58 -35.13 -20.52
N LEU A 13 -23.89 -34.25 -21.21
CA LEU A 13 -22.43 -34.11 -21.13
C LEU A 13 -22.09 -33.43 -19.79
N LEU A 14 -21.73 -34.23 -18.77
CA LEU A 14 -21.15 -33.72 -17.54
C LEU A 14 -19.72 -33.23 -17.85
N MET A 15 -19.56 -31.92 -18.02
CA MET A 15 -18.25 -31.29 -18.00
C MET A 15 -17.74 -31.25 -16.54
N PRO A 16 -16.51 -31.71 -16.26
CA PRO A 16 -15.91 -31.46 -14.95
C PRO A 16 -15.69 -29.95 -14.82
N VAL A 17 -16.30 -29.33 -13.81
CA VAL A 17 -15.96 -27.99 -13.37
C VAL A 17 -14.60 -28.12 -12.69
N ASP A 18 -13.53 -27.73 -13.39
CA ASP A 18 -12.24 -27.47 -12.77
C ASP A 18 -12.47 -26.41 -11.68
N ALA A 19 -12.54 -26.87 -10.44
CA ALA A 19 -12.45 -25.99 -9.28
C ALA A 19 -11.04 -25.37 -9.32
N ALA A 20 -10.93 -24.18 -9.91
CA ALA A 20 -9.77 -23.35 -9.72
C ALA A 20 -9.53 -23.29 -8.21
N ALA A 21 -8.44 -23.88 -7.75
CA ALA A 21 -8.01 -23.85 -6.36
C ALA A 21 -7.81 -22.39 -5.99
N GLY A 22 -8.88 -21.76 -5.52
CA GLY A 22 -8.85 -20.39 -5.02
C GLY A 22 -7.85 -20.35 -3.89
N GLN A 23 -6.86 -19.48 -3.99
CA GLN A 23 -5.96 -19.17 -2.91
C GLN A 23 -6.81 -18.93 -1.63
N PRO A 24 -6.52 -19.61 -0.51
CA PRO A 24 -7.30 -19.41 0.70
C PRO A 24 -7.30 -17.90 1.03
N PRO A 25 -8.44 -17.34 1.43
CA PRO A 25 -8.52 -15.93 1.76
C PRO A 25 -7.46 -15.61 2.80
N ALA A 26 -6.66 -14.57 2.56
CA ALA A 26 -5.66 -14.11 3.52
C ALA A 26 -6.34 -13.93 4.87
N SER A 27 -5.80 -14.53 5.93
CA SER A 27 -6.36 -14.39 7.28
C SER A 27 -6.51 -12.91 7.61
N ALA A 28 -7.67 -12.51 8.14
CA ALA A 28 -7.95 -11.13 8.52
C ALA A 28 -6.89 -10.54 9.48
N ASP A 29 -6.16 -11.42 10.18
CA ASP A 29 -5.08 -11.08 11.13
C ASP A 29 -3.67 -11.16 10.50
N ALA A 30 -3.56 -11.42 9.19
CA ALA A 30 -2.24 -11.46 8.54
C ALA A 30 -1.66 -10.05 8.40
N PRO A 31 -0.33 -9.89 8.63
CA PRO A 31 0.35 -8.62 8.36
C PRO A 31 0.19 -8.17 6.91
N VAL A 32 0.01 -6.87 6.75
CA VAL A 32 -0.12 -6.21 5.44
C VAL A 32 1.01 -5.19 5.31
N PHE A 33 1.54 -5.07 4.11
CA PHE A 33 2.58 -4.09 3.78
C PHE A 33 2.02 -3.08 2.79
N VAL A 34 2.17 -1.79 3.09
CA VAL A 34 1.78 -0.71 2.18
C VAL A 34 3.05 -0.05 1.68
N ALA A 35 3.25 -0.09 0.38
CA ALA A 35 4.41 0.45 -0.31
C ALA A 35 4.03 1.70 -1.10
N TYR A 36 4.70 2.81 -0.80
CA TYR A 36 4.58 4.05 -1.55
C TYR A 36 5.86 4.30 -2.33
N TYR A 37 5.77 4.32 -3.66
CA TYR A 37 6.86 4.63 -4.56
C TYR A 37 6.84 6.11 -4.90
N TRP A 38 7.87 6.82 -4.47
CA TRP A 38 8.02 8.25 -4.67
C TRP A 38 9.14 8.53 -5.64
N ARG A 39 8.96 9.52 -6.48
CA ARG A 39 10.00 10.08 -7.32
C ARG A 39 10.29 11.50 -6.85
N ALA A 40 11.51 11.73 -6.37
CA ALA A 40 11.99 13.08 -6.14
C ALA A 40 12.00 13.84 -7.47
N ARG A 41 11.57 15.09 -7.46
CA ARG A 41 11.64 15.95 -8.64
C ARG A 41 13.08 16.20 -9.05
N PRO A 42 13.35 16.52 -10.32
CA PRO A 42 14.72 16.76 -10.79
C PRO A 42 15.49 17.74 -9.90
N GLY A 43 16.67 17.31 -9.43
CA GLY A 43 17.51 18.09 -8.51
C GLY A 43 17.02 18.17 -7.06
N LYS A 44 15.97 17.44 -6.66
CA LYS A 44 15.37 17.51 -5.31
C LYS A 44 15.63 16.29 -4.44
N VAL A 45 16.52 15.38 -4.82
CA VAL A 45 16.80 14.15 -4.04
C VAL A 45 17.30 14.50 -2.63
N ASP A 46 18.29 15.38 -2.52
CA ASP A 46 18.88 15.72 -1.23
C ASP A 46 17.91 16.50 -0.34
N GLU A 47 17.17 17.46 -0.90
CA GLU A 47 16.12 18.17 -0.15
C GLU A 47 15.00 17.22 0.31
N TYR A 48 14.69 16.19 -0.49
CA TYR A 48 13.69 15.21 -0.10
C TYR A 48 14.23 14.27 0.99
N ASN A 49 15.51 13.87 0.93
CA ASN A 49 16.17 13.15 2.01
C ASN A 49 16.11 13.93 3.34
N ASP A 50 16.42 15.24 3.28
CA ASP A 50 16.35 16.12 4.45
C ASP A 50 14.93 16.26 4.99
N TYR A 51 13.93 16.37 4.10
CA TYR A 51 12.52 16.39 4.51
C TYR A 51 12.12 15.08 5.22
N ILE A 52 12.54 13.92 4.72
CA ILE A 52 12.27 12.63 5.37
C ILE A 52 12.86 12.64 6.77
N LYS A 53 14.14 12.91 6.92
CA LYS A 53 14.87 12.88 8.20
C LYS A 53 14.37 13.90 9.23
N ASN A 54 14.09 15.12 8.78
CA ASN A 54 13.80 16.23 9.69
C ASN A 54 12.29 16.48 9.90
N THR A 55 11.43 15.89 9.09
CA THR A 55 9.97 16.12 9.18
C THR A 55 9.18 14.81 9.22
N ALA A 56 9.37 13.93 8.24
CA ALA A 56 8.55 12.73 8.12
C ALA A 56 8.84 11.72 9.25
N GLU A 57 10.10 11.52 9.63
CA GLU A 57 10.48 10.56 10.69
C GLU A 57 9.86 10.90 12.04
N ALA A 58 9.73 12.18 12.41
CA ALA A 58 9.06 12.57 13.64
C ALA A 58 7.57 12.23 13.63
N ILE A 59 6.90 12.40 12.49
CA ILE A 59 5.49 12.04 12.29
C ILE A 59 5.33 10.52 12.33
N ASP A 60 6.22 9.79 11.65
CA ASP A 60 6.23 8.34 11.63
C ASP A 60 6.39 7.76 13.04
N GLU A 61 7.33 8.29 13.83
CA GLU A 61 7.54 7.82 15.19
C GLU A 61 6.33 8.10 16.09
N SER A 62 5.66 9.26 15.92
CA SER A 62 4.41 9.57 16.60
C SER A 62 3.28 8.60 16.20
N ALA A 63 3.18 8.25 14.93
CA ALA A 63 2.19 7.31 14.42
C ALA A 63 2.48 5.88 14.90
N ARG A 64 3.74 5.45 14.86
CA ARG A 64 4.19 4.14 15.35
C ARG A 64 3.89 3.95 16.83
N ARG A 65 4.19 4.94 17.69
CA ARG A 65 3.86 4.92 19.13
C ARG A 65 2.35 4.85 19.37
N ALA A 66 1.55 5.42 18.48
CA ALA A 66 0.08 5.34 18.54
C ALA A 66 -0.48 4.02 17.98
N GLY A 67 0.38 3.09 17.53
CA GLY A 67 -0.03 1.79 16.99
C GLY A 67 -0.65 1.83 15.59
N VAL A 68 -0.42 2.91 14.84
CA VAL A 68 -0.94 3.07 13.46
C VAL A 68 -0.30 2.04 12.53
N PHE A 69 0.98 1.77 12.73
CA PHE A 69 1.75 0.73 12.05
C PHE A 69 2.86 0.20 12.98
N GLU A 70 3.43 -0.94 12.64
CA GLU A 70 4.47 -1.59 13.44
C GLU A 70 5.87 -1.07 13.06
N GLU A 71 6.11 -0.90 11.78
CA GLU A 71 7.40 -0.50 11.22
C GLU A 71 7.20 0.32 9.94
N VAL A 72 8.11 1.25 9.69
CA VAL A 72 8.28 1.90 8.39
C VAL A 72 9.75 1.85 7.98
N ARG A 73 9.98 1.55 6.72
CA ARG A 73 11.31 1.60 6.09
C ARG A 73 11.28 2.49 4.87
N THR A 74 12.31 3.32 4.73
CA THR A 74 12.57 4.07 3.51
C THR A 74 13.83 3.52 2.87
N VAL A 75 13.73 3.11 1.61
CA VAL A 75 14.86 2.60 0.82
C VAL A 75 14.97 3.37 -0.50
N THR A 76 16.19 3.42 -1.02
CA THR A 76 16.51 4.01 -2.33
C THR A 76 17.10 2.92 -3.23
N PRO A 77 17.00 3.04 -4.58
CA PRO A 77 17.66 2.10 -5.47
C PRO A 77 19.17 2.07 -5.22
N ALA A 78 19.77 0.88 -5.38
CA ALA A 78 21.22 0.78 -5.35
C ALA A 78 21.84 1.59 -6.53
N PRO A 79 23.06 2.12 -6.38
CA PRO A 79 23.74 2.83 -7.44
C PRO A 79 23.76 2.03 -8.76
N GLY A 80 23.42 2.65 -9.86
CA GLY A 80 23.35 2.03 -11.18
C GLY A 80 22.05 1.29 -11.50
N THR A 81 21.11 1.18 -10.54
CA THR A 81 19.79 0.60 -10.79
C THR A 81 18.89 1.62 -11.49
N VAL A 82 18.30 1.23 -12.62
CA VAL A 82 17.32 2.07 -13.33
C VAL A 82 15.93 1.80 -12.80
N THR A 83 15.29 2.82 -12.25
CA THR A 83 13.92 2.76 -11.73
C THR A 83 13.14 4.03 -12.10
N ASP A 84 11.81 3.95 -12.07
CA ASP A 84 10.91 5.09 -12.25
C ASP A 84 10.65 5.85 -10.92
N TRP A 85 11.27 5.40 -9.83
CA TRP A 85 11.18 5.96 -8.48
C TRP A 85 12.56 6.19 -7.86
N THR A 86 12.62 7.05 -6.86
CA THR A 86 13.86 7.37 -6.12
C THR A 86 13.79 6.91 -4.66
N HIS A 87 12.60 6.82 -4.09
CA HIS A 87 12.37 6.42 -2.71
C HIS A 87 11.19 5.48 -2.64
N LEU A 88 11.33 4.40 -1.91
CA LEU A 88 10.27 3.46 -1.58
C LEU A 88 10.07 3.46 -0.06
N ARG A 89 8.87 3.81 0.38
CA ARG A 89 8.49 3.75 1.80
C ARG A 89 7.52 2.61 2.01
N ILE A 90 7.91 1.67 2.89
CA ILE A 90 7.15 0.45 3.18
C ILE A 90 6.70 0.51 4.63
N PHE A 91 5.38 0.51 4.84
CA PHE A 91 4.76 0.41 6.15
C PHE A 91 4.32 -1.03 6.39
N ARG A 92 4.75 -1.62 7.51
CA ARG A 92 4.24 -2.89 7.99
C ARG A 92 3.10 -2.65 8.95
N LEU A 93 1.94 -3.22 8.65
CA LEU A 93 0.71 -3.08 9.41
C LEU A 93 0.29 -4.42 10.00
N LYS A 94 -0.39 -4.37 11.13
CA LYS A 94 -0.85 -5.57 11.85
C LYS A 94 -1.79 -6.42 10.99
N ASN A 95 -2.68 -5.78 10.22
CA ASN A 95 -3.69 -6.45 9.41
C ASN A 95 -4.33 -5.50 8.38
N ALA A 96 -5.28 -5.99 7.60
CA ALA A 96 -6.00 -5.22 6.59
C ALA A 96 -6.84 -4.06 7.18
N ALA A 97 -7.38 -4.19 8.39
CA ALA A 97 -8.13 -3.10 9.04
C ALA A 97 -7.20 -1.92 9.38
N ALA A 98 -5.95 -2.19 9.80
CA ALA A 98 -4.95 -1.17 10.04
C ALA A 98 -4.54 -0.45 8.73
N GLU A 99 -4.58 -1.15 7.59
CA GLU A 99 -4.33 -0.54 6.27
C GLU A 99 -5.37 0.55 5.95
N GLN A 100 -6.63 0.28 6.18
CA GLN A 100 -7.71 1.23 5.96
C GLN A 100 -7.60 2.46 6.87
N ALA A 101 -7.05 2.30 8.07
CA ALA A 101 -6.86 3.37 9.06
C ALA A 101 -5.55 4.14 8.89
N LEU A 102 -4.62 3.71 8.03
CA LEU A 102 -3.26 4.26 7.91
C LEU A 102 -3.25 5.76 7.64
N ALA A 103 -4.03 6.23 6.67
CA ALA A 103 -4.05 7.65 6.29
C ALA A 103 -4.53 8.52 7.46
N ALA A 104 -5.66 8.18 8.07
CA ALA A 104 -6.19 8.93 9.23
C ALA A 104 -5.24 8.90 10.43
N GLY A 105 -4.53 7.78 10.63
CA GLY A 105 -3.53 7.65 11.68
C GLY A 105 -2.31 8.55 11.47
N LEU A 106 -1.83 8.66 10.22
CA LEU A 106 -0.75 9.57 9.85
C LEU A 106 -1.17 11.05 9.96
N ASP A 107 -2.40 11.38 9.58
CA ASP A 107 -2.94 12.74 9.75
C ASP A 107 -3.01 13.11 11.22
N ALA A 108 -3.51 12.23 12.07
CA ALA A 108 -3.55 12.43 13.53
C ALA A 108 -2.15 12.59 14.13
N ALA A 109 -1.16 11.82 13.64
CA ALA A 109 0.24 11.97 14.06
C ALA A 109 0.82 13.32 13.62
N THR A 110 0.51 13.76 12.41
CA THR A 110 0.91 15.07 11.89
C THR A 110 0.38 16.20 12.77
N LEU A 111 -0.90 16.13 13.18
CA LEU A 111 -1.49 17.12 14.10
C LEU A 111 -0.79 17.15 15.46
N ARG A 112 -0.37 16.00 15.98
CA ARG A 112 0.37 15.93 17.27
C ARG A 112 1.77 16.51 17.17
N VAL A 113 2.49 16.23 16.09
CA VAL A 113 3.90 16.66 15.91
C VAL A 113 3.99 18.12 15.48
N VAL A 114 3.05 18.57 14.66
CA VAL A 114 2.99 19.93 14.11
C VAL A 114 1.61 20.53 14.41
N PRO A 115 1.34 20.98 15.65
CA PRO A 115 0.04 21.51 16.04
C PRO A 115 -0.31 22.83 15.31
N ASP A 116 0.67 23.59 14.88
CA ASP A 116 0.50 24.83 14.13
C ASP A 116 0.03 24.58 12.71
N GLU A 117 -1.12 25.13 12.34
CA GLU A 117 -1.74 24.92 11.03
C GLU A 117 -0.93 25.52 9.88
N ALA A 118 -0.35 26.70 10.07
CA ALA A 118 0.46 27.34 9.03
C ALA A 118 1.71 26.52 8.73
N LYS A 119 2.35 25.95 9.78
CA LYS A 119 3.49 25.03 9.60
C LYS A 119 3.09 23.73 8.92
N ARG A 120 1.93 23.15 9.25
CA ARG A 120 1.43 21.95 8.53
C ARG A 120 1.21 22.23 7.06
N LYS A 121 0.58 23.36 6.73
CA LYS A 121 0.38 23.80 5.35
C LYS A 121 1.72 23.96 4.63
N ALA A 122 2.67 24.68 5.22
CA ALA A 122 4.00 24.87 4.64
C ALA A 122 4.74 23.53 4.43
N ASN A 123 4.66 22.58 5.37
CA ASN A 123 5.24 21.24 5.24
C ASN A 123 4.57 20.44 4.09
N SER A 124 3.25 20.54 3.95
CA SER A 124 2.51 19.89 2.87
C SER A 124 2.91 20.45 1.49
N GLU A 125 2.96 21.76 1.36
CA GLU A 125 3.40 22.45 0.13
C GLU A 125 4.86 22.10 -0.20
N ARG A 126 5.75 22.11 0.79
CA ARG A 126 7.14 21.67 0.63
C ARG A 126 7.20 20.24 0.14
N SER A 127 6.50 19.30 0.77
CA SER A 127 6.46 17.90 0.36
C SER A 127 5.97 17.73 -1.07
N ALA A 128 4.90 18.43 -1.46
CA ALA A 128 4.38 18.43 -2.82
C ALA A 128 5.36 19.02 -3.85
N GLY A 129 6.19 19.98 -3.44
CA GLY A 129 7.24 20.56 -4.27
C GLY A 129 8.47 19.67 -4.45
N LEU A 130 8.66 18.67 -3.59
CA LEU A 130 9.85 17.82 -3.58
C LEU A 130 9.69 16.51 -4.35
N ARG A 131 8.46 15.98 -4.46
CA ARG A 131 8.22 14.62 -4.95
C ARG A 131 6.87 14.46 -5.62
N ASP A 132 6.79 13.41 -6.44
CA ASP A 132 5.54 12.91 -7.02
C ASP A 132 5.33 11.46 -6.59
N LEU A 133 4.07 11.09 -6.31
CA LEU A 133 3.72 9.69 -6.07
C LEU A 133 3.69 8.95 -7.41
N VAL A 134 4.53 7.93 -7.55
CA VAL A 134 4.54 7.08 -8.75
C VAL A 134 3.43 6.05 -8.68
N ARG A 135 3.36 5.30 -7.57
CA ARG A 135 2.31 4.31 -7.29
C ARG A 135 2.25 3.95 -5.82
N ARG A 136 1.14 3.34 -5.42
CA ARG A 136 0.93 2.72 -4.12
C ARG A 136 0.56 1.26 -4.35
N GLU A 137 1.16 0.36 -3.59
CA GLU A 137 0.87 -1.07 -3.63
C GLU A 137 0.56 -1.58 -2.23
N VAL A 138 -0.24 -2.63 -2.15
CA VAL A 138 -0.54 -3.35 -0.91
C VAL A 138 -0.14 -4.79 -1.10
N TRP A 139 0.69 -5.31 -0.18
CA TRP A 139 1.20 -6.67 -0.23
C TRP A 139 0.80 -7.45 1.02
N THR A 140 0.62 -8.74 0.84
CA THR A 140 0.45 -9.70 1.93
C THR A 140 1.66 -10.62 1.98
N GLN A 141 2.00 -11.11 3.17
CA GLN A 141 3.07 -12.07 3.32
C GLN A 141 2.66 -13.41 2.74
N LEU A 142 3.51 -14.00 1.88
CA LEU A 142 3.36 -15.38 1.42
C LEU A 142 3.62 -16.31 2.63
N ARG A 143 2.75 -17.29 2.82
CA ARG A 143 2.86 -18.33 3.86
C ARG A 143 3.36 -19.63 3.28
#